data_578cc76427deeccb7162807b711b1717
#
_entry.id   578cc76427deeccb7162807b711b1717
#
_cell.length_a   1.000
_cell.length_b   1.000
_cell.length_c   1.000
_cell.angle_alpha   90.00
_cell.angle_beta   90.00
_cell.angle_gamma   90.00
#
_symmetry.space_group_name_H-M   'P 1'
#
loop_
_entity.id
_entity.type
_entity.pdbx_description
1 polymer ?
#
loop_
_entity_poly.entity_id
_entity_poly.type
_entity_poly.pdbx_seq_one_letter_code
_entity_poly.pdbx_strand_id
1 'polypeptide(L)'
;LNDSVPVSAVLLTHTHSDHIAYYPLRALEQMALPIRLHEASVGQLKDKHYSGRRFGALKLAPFANDVFDVGDFLIRPFEVAHQPWCATFGFEILHQDRKIVIATDLCEWENLLGHFVEADFIFVESNHDLALLRQNFNPNSRYHLPNLQTAELLMAVIEESKTSPKHVMLGHLSSHRNTPRLAVQETTQAFQRAGRRMPFALTAAPLKSPSAEVRL
;
A
#
# COMPACT_ATOMS: atom_id res chain seq x y z
N LEU A 1 -2.53 19.73 3.18
CA LEU A 1 -2.86 19.23 4.53
C LEU A 1 -3.62 20.34 5.23
N ASN A 2 -4.87 20.08 5.62
CA ASN A 2 -5.62 21.00 6.45
C ASN A 2 -4.90 21.12 7.80
N ASP A 3 -4.74 22.33 8.33
CA ASP A 3 -3.96 22.67 9.53
C ASP A 3 -4.44 22.02 10.85
N SER A 4 -5.32 21.02 10.80
CA SER A 4 -6.03 20.54 11.99
C SER A 4 -5.61 19.15 12.50
N VAL A 5 -4.84 18.37 11.75
CA VAL A 5 -4.42 17.02 12.19
C VAL A 5 -2.90 16.91 12.14
N PRO A 6 -2.21 16.83 13.28
CA PRO A 6 -0.77 16.65 13.30
C PRO A 6 -0.38 15.27 12.76
N VAL A 7 0.60 15.23 11.86
CA VAL A 7 1.20 13.99 11.39
C VAL A 7 2.25 13.55 12.40
N SER A 8 2.11 12.37 12.98
CA SER A 8 3.01 11.84 14.02
C SER A 8 4.21 11.10 13.43
N ALA A 9 4.03 10.40 12.32
CA ALA A 9 5.08 9.67 11.63
C ALA A 9 4.70 9.36 10.17
N VAL A 10 5.68 8.93 9.40
CA VAL A 10 5.50 8.34 8.07
C VAL A 10 5.89 6.87 8.14
N LEU A 11 5.04 5.98 7.66
CA LEU A 11 5.36 4.57 7.46
C LEU A 11 5.88 4.39 6.04
N LEU A 12 7.12 3.95 5.89
CA LEU A 12 7.74 3.70 4.59
C LEU A 12 7.71 2.20 4.31
N THR A 13 7.07 1.79 3.24
CA THR A 13 6.97 0.39 2.81
C THR A 13 8.32 -0.15 2.35
N HIS A 14 9.03 0.60 1.51
CA HIS A 14 10.34 0.25 0.96
C HIS A 14 11.03 1.45 0.29
N THR A 15 12.20 1.24 -0.31
CA THR A 15 13.10 2.32 -0.77
C THR A 15 13.17 2.49 -2.30
N HIS A 16 12.17 2.07 -3.06
CA HIS A 16 12.08 2.39 -4.48
C HIS A 16 11.81 3.89 -4.71
N SER A 17 12.20 4.38 -5.88
CA SER A 17 12.22 5.81 -6.19
C SER A 17 10.85 6.50 -6.20
N ASP A 18 9.80 5.76 -6.44
CA ASP A 18 8.40 6.23 -6.38
C ASP A 18 7.88 6.38 -4.95
N HIS A 19 8.52 5.72 -3.96
CA HIS A 19 8.21 5.86 -2.53
C HIS A 19 9.11 6.86 -1.81
N ILE A 20 10.35 7.06 -2.28
CA ILE A 20 11.35 7.93 -1.64
C ILE A 20 11.86 9.03 -2.58
N ALA A 21 10.97 9.78 -3.20
CA ALA A 21 11.35 10.90 -4.06
C ALA A 21 12.00 12.06 -3.26
N TYR A 22 12.86 12.83 -3.92
CA TYR A 22 13.64 13.91 -3.28
C TYR A 22 12.79 14.93 -2.53
N TYR A 23 11.77 15.48 -3.18
CA TYR A 23 10.98 16.58 -2.58
C TYR A 23 10.15 16.14 -1.37
N PRO A 24 9.45 15.00 -1.38
CA PRO A 24 8.83 14.46 -0.18
C PRO A 24 9.81 14.25 0.98
N LEU A 25 10.96 13.62 0.74
CA LEU A 25 11.96 13.41 1.80
C LEU A 25 12.51 14.73 2.33
N ARG A 26 12.71 15.73 1.47
CA ARG A 26 13.14 17.07 1.91
C ARG A 26 12.11 17.76 2.79
N ALA A 27 10.83 17.61 2.47
CA ALA A 27 9.75 18.12 3.31
C ALA A 27 9.74 17.40 4.68
N LEU A 28 9.87 16.07 4.72
CA LEU A 28 9.94 15.31 5.96
C LEU A 28 11.15 15.70 6.82
N GLU A 29 12.30 15.94 6.20
CA GLU A 29 13.51 16.43 6.88
C GLU A 29 13.27 17.82 7.52
N GLN A 30 12.67 18.76 6.77
CA GLN A 30 12.35 20.11 7.27
C GLN A 30 11.31 20.09 8.39
N MET A 31 10.33 19.20 8.33
CA MET A 31 9.32 19.02 9.36
C MET A 31 9.80 18.19 10.55
N ALA A 32 11.00 17.63 10.47
CA ALA A 32 11.55 16.70 11.46
C ALA A 32 10.60 15.53 11.80
N LEU A 33 9.81 15.07 10.81
CA LEU A 33 8.88 13.97 11.00
C LEU A 33 9.63 12.63 11.07
N PRO A 34 9.30 11.75 12.03
CA PRO A 34 9.84 10.40 12.09
C PRO A 34 9.43 9.58 10.86
N ILE A 35 10.42 8.94 10.24
CA ILE A 35 10.21 7.97 9.17
C ILE A 35 10.42 6.59 9.76
N ARG A 36 9.33 5.83 9.90
CA ARG A 36 9.34 4.42 10.27
C ARG A 36 9.63 3.59 9.03
N LEU A 37 10.77 2.89 9.03
CA LEU A 37 11.18 2.02 7.93
C LEU A 37 11.81 0.77 8.50
N HIS A 38 11.79 -0.34 7.75
CA HIS A 38 12.46 -1.55 8.21
C HIS A 38 13.98 -1.35 8.30
N GLU A 39 14.62 -1.91 9.32
CA GLU A 39 16.05 -1.73 9.59
C GLU A 39 16.94 -2.11 8.41
N ALA A 40 16.58 -3.16 7.64
CA ALA A 40 17.28 -3.56 6.43
C ALA A 40 17.30 -2.47 5.33
N SER A 41 16.35 -1.53 5.36
CA SER A 41 16.24 -0.43 4.39
C SER A 41 16.98 0.84 4.78
N VAL A 42 17.49 0.92 6.02
CA VAL A 42 18.17 2.13 6.54
C VAL A 42 19.42 2.47 5.73
N GLY A 43 20.26 1.48 5.42
CA GLY A 43 21.46 1.66 4.61
C GLY A 43 21.13 2.18 3.22
N GLN A 44 20.17 1.53 2.55
CA GLN A 44 19.73 1.93 1.21
C GLN A 44 19.22 3.37 1.15
N LEU A 45 18.45 3.80 2.17
CA LEU A 45 17.95 5.18 2.22
C LEU A 45 19.07 6.19 2.49
N LYS A 46 20.00 5.89 3.40
CA LYS A 46 21.15 6.75 3.71
C LYS A 46 22.10 6.91 2.53
N ASP A 47 22.29 5.85 1.76
CA ASP A 47 23.20 5.83 0.61
C ASP A 47 22.55 6.38 -0.67
N LYS A 48 21.25 6.65 -0.64
CA LYS A 48 20.55 7.19 -1.81
C LYS A 48 21.05 8.58 -2.18
N HIS A 49 21.43 8.72 -3.44
CA HIS A 49 21.89 9.99 -4.02
C HIS A 49 20.83 10.58 -4.96
N TYR A 50 20.53 11.86 -4.77
CA TYR A 50 19.63 12.63 -5.62
C TYR A 50 20.43 13.72 -6.35
N SER A 51 21.02 13.38 -7.51
CA SER A 51 21.86 14.33 -8.27
C SER A 51 22.96 14.97 -7.41
N GLY A 52 23.68 14.15 -6.62
CA GLY A 52 24.74 14.59 -5.72
C GLY A 52 24.29 15.20 -4.38
N ARG A 53 22.98 15.25 -4.13
CA ARG A 53 22.43 15.73 -2.85
C ARG A 53 22.15 14.56 -1.91
N ARG A 54 22.47 14.74 -0.64
CA ARG A 54 22.18 13.79 0.46
C ARG A 54 21.31 14.46 1.51
N PHE A 55 20.58 13.64 2.25
CA PHE A 55 19.87 14.07 3.45
C PHE A 55 20.77 13.85 4.67
N GLY A 56 20.96 14.89 5.49
CA GLY A 56 21.80 14.82 6.68
C GLY A 56 21.03 14.72 7.99
N ALA A 57 19.75 15.10 7.97
CA ALA A 57 18.92 15.26 9.16
C ALA A 57 17.56 14.53 9.09
N LEU A 58 17.42 13.52 8.23
CA LEU A 58 16.23 12.67 8.25
C LEU A 58 16.09 11.97 9.60
N LYS A 59 14.94 12.12 10.22
CA LYS A 59 14.61 11.48 11.50
C LYS A 59 14.17 10.02 11.24
N LEU A 60 15.15 9.12 11.08
CA LEU A 60 14.86 7.70 10.88
C LEU A 60 14.54 7.03 12.21
N ALA A 61 13.45 6.29 12.26
CA ALA A 61 13.00 5.49 13.40
C ALA A 61 12.76 4.04 12.91
N PRO A 62 13.82 3.23 12.82
CA PRO A 62 13.74 1.88 12.29
C PRO A 62 12.82 0.99 13.11
N PHE A 63 12.21 0.00 12.44
CA PHE A 63 11.54 -1.14 13.06
C PHE A 63 12.13 -2.44 12.53
N ALA A 64 12.02 -3.50 13.34
CA ALA A 64 12.24 -4.88 12.92
C ALA A 64 10.87 -5.51 12.57
N ASN A 65 10.77 -6.85 12.64
CA ASN A 65 9.49 -7.54 12.35
C ASN A 65 8.47 -7.44 13.51
N ASP A 66 8.81 -6.72 14.57
CA ASP A 66 7.97 -6.60 15.75
C ASP A 66 6.92 -5.49 15.58
N VAL A 67 5.85 -5.62 16.35
CA VAL A 67 4.79 -4.61 16.49
C VAL A 67 5.34 -3.37 17.20
N PHE A 68 4.92 -2.19 16.77
CA PHE A 68 5.34 -0.92 17.38
C PHE A 68 4.19 0.10 17.42
N ASP A 69 4.32 1.09 18.31
CA ASP A 69 3.33 2.15 18.46
C ASP A 69 3.69 3.41 17.67
N VAL A 70 2.65 4.09 17.16
CA VAL A 70 2.71 5.46 16.64
C VAL A 70 1.53 6.24 17.24
N GLY A 71 1.78 6.98 18.30
CA GLY A 71 0.70 7.58 19.10
C GLY A 71 -0.21 6.49 19.67
N ASP A 72 -1.51 6.59 19.43
CA ASP A 72 -2.52 5.63 19.88
C ASP A 72 -2.72 4.45 18.90
N PHE A 73 -1.95 4.41 17.82
CA PHE A 73 -2.03 3.35 16.82
C PHE A 73 -1.00 2.26 17.09
N LEU A 74 -1.44 1.02 17.10
CA LEU A 74 -0.58 -0.16 17.11
C LEU A 74 -0.33 -0.56 15.65
N ILE A 75 0.94 -0.62 15.25
CA ILE A 75 1.35 -0.94 13.90
C ILE A 75 1.99 -2.33 13.87
N ARG A 76 1.42 -3.22 13.07
CA ARG A 76 1.99 -4.54 12.81
C ARG A 76 2.49 -4.58 11.37
N PRO A 77 3.82 -4.52 11.15
CA PRO A 77 4.39 -4.69 9.82
C PRO A 77 4.29 -6.16 9.40
N PHE A 78 4.15 -6.39 8.10
CA PHE A 78 4.28 -7.72 7.51
C PHE A 78 5.06 -7.63 6.20
N GLU A 79 5.95 -8.57 5.98
CA GLU A 79 6.75 -8.61 4.76
C GLU A 79 5.89 -9.03 3.57
N VAL A 80 6.07 -8.37 2.43
CA VAL A 80 5.41 -8.69 1.17
C VAL A 80 6.43 -9.08 0.11
N ALA A 81 6.12 -10.09 -0.68
CA ALA A 81 6.95 -10.50 -1.79
C ALA A 81 6.92 -9.45 -2.90
N HIS A 82 8.08 -8.86 -3.19
CA HIS A 82 8.29 -7.87 -4.23
C HIS A 82 9.61 -8.17 -4.95
N GLN A 83 10.45 -7.18 -5.18
CA GLN A 83 11.75 -7.40 -5.80
C GLN A 83 12.76 -8.00 -4.79
N PRO A 84 13.54 -9.04 -5.17
CA PRO A 84 14.34 -9.82 -4.22
C PRO A 84 15.42 -9.02 -3.43
N TRP A 85 15.78 -7.84 -3.93
CA TRP A 85 16.81 -6.97 -3.32
C TRP A 85 16.23 -5.83 -2.48
N CYS A 86 14.92 -5.78 -2.30
CA CYS A 86 14.25 -4.70 -1.58
C CYS A 86 13.27 -5.26 -0.55
N ALA A 87 13.63 -5.19 0.72
CA ALA A 87 12.72 -5.55 1.80
C ALA A 87 11.50 -4.62 1.76
N THR A 88 10.33 -5.20 1.52
CA THR A 88 9.08 -4.47 1.30
C THR A 88 8.04 -4.91 2.33
N PHE A 89 7.31 -3.96 2.90
CA PHE A 89 6.36 -4.19 3.99
C PHE A 89 5.00 -3.59 3.71
N GLY A 90 3.96 -4.37 4.06
CA GLY A 90 2.63 -3.87 4.33
C GLY A 90 2.44 -3.58 5.82
N PHE A 91 1.32 -2.96 6.18
CA PHE A 91 1.00 -2.59 7.56
C PHE A 91 -0.44 -2.91 7.91
N GLU A 92 -0.63 -3.61 9.05
CA GLU A 92 -1.89 -3.55 9.78
C GLU A 92 -1.80 -2.37 10.76
N ILE A 93 -2.76 -1.48 10.72
CA ILE A 93 -2.87 -0.32 11.62
C ILE A 93 -4.10 -0.55 12.48
N LEU A 94 -3.87 -0.73 13.77
CA LEU A 94 -4.90 -1.04 14.75
C LEU A 94 -5.13 0.16 15.67
N HIS A 95 -6.39 0.52 15.86
CA HIS A 95 -6.79 1.56 16.79
C HIS A 95 -8.16 1.21 17.38
N GLN A 96 -8.23 1.06 18.70
CA GLN A 96 -9.42 0.55 19.37
C GLN A 96 -9.90 -0.78 18.76
N ASP A 97 -11.14 -0.84 18.24
CA ASP A 97 -11.73 -1.99 17.59
C ASP A 97 -11.62 -1.96 16.06
N ARG A 98 -10.81 -1.05 15.50
CA ARG A 98 -10.64 -0.86 14.06
C ARG A 98 -9.33 -1.43 13.54
N LYS A 99 -9.41 -2.05 12.37
CA LYS A 99 -8.25 -2.57 11.64
C LYS A 99 -8.22 -1.99 10.24
N ILE A 100 -7.11 -1.32 9.92
CA ILE A 100 -6.79 -0.85 8.57
C ILE A 100 -5.63 -1.68 8.04
N VAL A 101 -5.69 -2.10 6.78
CA VAL A 101 -4.60 -2.80 6.11
C VAL A 101 -4.14 -2.00 4.90
N ILE A 102 -2.83 -1.79 4.79
CA ILE A 102 -2.20 -1.12 3.66
C ILE A 102 -1.14 -2.05 3.08
N ALA A 103 -1.29 -2.46 1.82
CA ALA A 103 -0.33 -3.30 1.13
C ALA A 103 -0.21 -2.90 -0.35
N THR A 104 0.99 -2.53 -0.76
CA THR A 104 1.36 -2.23 -2.14
C THR A 104 2.63 -2.97 -2.49
N ASP A 105 2.94 -3.05 -3.78
CA ASP A 105 4.18 -3.68 -4.26
C ASP A 105 4.28 -5.14 -3.85
N LEU A 106 3.23 -5.90 -4.14
CA LEU A 106 3.17 -7.32 -3.86
C LEU A 106 2.91 -8.11 -5.16
N CYS A 107 3.62 -9.21 -5.35
CA CYS A 107 3.46 -10.07 -6.53
C CYS A 107 2.60 -11.32 -6.27
N GLU A 108 2.31 -11.62 -5.01
CA GLU A 108 1.48 -12.73 -4.54
C GLU A 108 0.77 -12.34 -3.25
N TRP A 109 -0.33 -12.98 -2.93
CA TRP A 109 -1.16 -12.61 -1.79
C TRP A 109 -1.58 -13.80 -0.89
N GLU A 110 -1.45 -15.02 -1.36
CA GLU A 110 -2.00 -16.21 -0.71
C GLU A 110 -1.49 -16.36 0.72
N ASN A 111 -0.19 -16.15 0.92
CA ASN A 111 0.45 -16.21 2.24
C ASN A 111 0.15 -14.99 3.12
N LEU A 112 -0.45 -13.94 2.53
CA LEU A 112 -0.77 -12.69 3.22
C LEU A 112 -2.24 -12.58 3.62
N LEU A 113 -3.10 -13.51 3.18
CA LEU A 113 -4.56 -13.45 3.37
C LEU A 113 -4.94 -13.16 4.83
N GLY A 114 -4.27 -13.79 5.81
CA GLY A 114 -4.54 -13.59 7.24
C GLY A 114 -4.38 -12.14 7.72
N HIS A 115 -3.56 -11.33 7.05
CA HIS A 115 -3.41 -9.92 7.37
C HIS A 115 -4.63 -9.09 6.95
N PHE A 116 -5.34 -9.51 5.89
CA PHE A 116 -6.50 -8.80 5.35
C PHE A 116 -7.82 -9.21 6.01
N VAL A 117 -7.87 -10.40 6.61
CA VAL A 117 -9.07 -10.92 7.29
C VAL A 117 -9.47 -10.00 8.46
N GLU A 118 -10.78 -9.76 8.63
CA GLU A 118 -11.37 -8.86 9.64
C GLU A 118 -10.90 -7.39 9.53
N ALA A 119 -10.45 -6.92 8.38
CA ALA A 119 -10.11 -5.51 8.20
C ALA A 119 -11.38 -4.67 7.98
N ASP A 120 -11.46 -3.50 8.62
CA ASP A 120 -12.52 -2.50 8.35
C ASP A 120 -12.27 -1.73 7.05
N PHE A 121 -10.98 -1.44 6.77
CA PHE A 121 -10.53 -0.75 5.56
C PHE A 121 -9.30 -1.46 4.98
N ILE A 122 -9.31 -1.60 3.67
CA ILE A 122 -8.18 -2.18 2.92
C ILE A 122 -7.74 -1.19 1.85
N PHE A 123 -6.47 -0.79 1.88
CA PHE A 123 -5.77 -0.17 0.78
C PHE A 123 -4.83 -1.20 0.17
N VAL A 124 -5.13 -1.62 -1.05
CA VAL A 124 -4.38 -2.71 -1.69
C VAL A 124 -4.01 -2.38 -3.12
N GLU A 125 -2.87 -2.89 -3.56
CA GLU A 125 -2.43 -2.77 -4.95
C GLU A 125 -3.43 -3.37 -5.93
N SER A 126 -3.61 -2.67 -7.06
CA SER A 126 -4.29 -3.16 -8.26
C SER A 126 -3.54 -2.56 -9.45
N ASN A 127 -2.33 -3.11 -9.72
CA ASN A 127 -1.34 -2.39 -10.51
C ASN A 127 -1.73 -2.28 -11.98
N HIS A 128 -2.11 -3.37 -12.64
CA HIS A 128 -2.27 -3.36 -14.08
C HIS A 128 -3.39 -4.26 -14.59
N ASP A 129 -3.92 -3.87 -15.74
CA ASP A 129 -4.79 -4.66 -16.59
C ASP A 129 -3.95 -5.59 -17.48
N LEU A 130 -4.34 -6.86 -17.59
CA LEU A 130 -3.58 -7.85 -18.37
C LEU A 130 -3.64 -7.60 -19.89
N ALA A 131 -4.71 -7.00 -20.41
CA ALA A 131 -4.81 -6.69 -21.84
C ALA A 131 -3.93 -5.49 -22.19
N LEU A 132 -3.92 -4.46 -21.34
CA LEU A 132 -3.01 -3.32 -21.49
C LEU A 132 -1.54 -3.71 -21.30
N LEU A 133 -1.25 -4.65 -20.40
CA LEU A 133 0.12 -5.18 -20.25
C LEU A 133 0.60 -5.88 -21.51
N ARG A 134 -0.26 -6.66 -22.19
CA ARG A 134 0.09 -7.31 -23.47
C ARG A 134 0.39 -6.29 -24.57
N GLN A 135 -0.31 -5.15 -24.58
CA GLN A 135 -0.09 -4.09 -25.56
C GLN A 135 1.16 -3.25 -25.23
N ASN A 136 1.45 -3.07 -23.94
CA ASN A 136 2.56 -2.27 -23.46
C ASN A 136 3.34 -3.05 -22.40
N PHE A 137 4.10 -4.03 -22.85
CA PHE A 137 4.82 -4.95 -21.98
C PHE A 137 5.86 -4.25 -21.09
N ASN A 138 5.91 -4.66 -19.83
CA ASN A 138 6.93 -4.27 -18.86
C ASN A 138 7.31 -5.48 -17.99
N PRO A 139 8.57 -5.93 -18.03
CA PRO A 139 9.00 -7.08 -17.25
C PRO A 139 8.86 -6.89 -15.74
N ASN A 140 8.87 -5.66 -15.25
CA ASN A 140 8.70 -5.36 -13.83
C ASN A 140 7.25 -5.56 -13.35
N SER A 141 6.26 -5.61 -14.25
CA SER A 141 4.86 -5.90 -13.88
C SER A 141 4.70 -7.25 -13.17
N ARG A 142 5.63 -8.18 -13.33
CA ARG A 142 5.64 -9.47 -12.61
C ARG A 142 5.80 -9.34 -11.08
N TYR A 143 6.23 -8.18 -10.61
CA TYR A 143 6.40 -7.90 -9.18
C TYR A 143 5.20 -7.18 -8.56
N HIS A 144 4.09 -7.11 -9.29
CA HIS A 144 2.90 -6.36 -8.91
C HIS A 144 1.62 -7.14 -9.19
N LEU A 145 0.61 -7.01 -8.34
CA LEU A 145 -0.69 -7.65 -8.55
C LEU A 145 -1.45 -7.04 -9.72
N PRO A 146 -1.85 -7.85 -10.72
CA PRO A 146 -2.84 -7.43 -11.70
C PRO A 146 -4.23 -7.31 -11.07
N ASN A 147 -5.12 -6.52 -11.71
CA ASN A 147 -6.49 -6.27 -11.22
C ASN A 147 -7.26 -7.55 -10.87
N LEU A 148 -7.11 -8.61 -11.66
CA LEU A 148 -7.81 -9.88 -11.43
C LEU A 148 -7.34 -10.58 -10.15
N GLN A 149 -6.04 -10.62 -9.88
CA GLN A 149 -5.52 -11.22 -8.65
C GLN A 149 -5.91 -10.40 -7.41
N THR A 150 -6.00 -9.09 -7.54
CA THR A 150 -6.55 -8.24 -6.47
C THR A 150 -8.01 -8.60 -6.19
N ALA A 151 -8.82 -8.84 -7.23
CA ALA A 151 -10.20 -9.28 -7.04
C ALA A 151 -10.28 -10.67 -6.39
N GLU A 152 -9.39 -11.58 -6.72
CA GLU A 152 -9.29 -12.92 -6.11
C GLU A 152 -8.95 -12.82 -4.62
N LEU A 153 -7.94 -12.02 -4.25
CA LEU A 153 -7.64 -11.71 -2.86
C LEU A 153 -8.89 -11.18 -2.11
N LEU A 154 -9.59 -10.20 -2.68
CA LEU A 154 -10.76 -9.61 -2.02
C LEU A 154 -11.91 -10.61 -1.86
N MET A 155 -12.09 -11.54 -2.81
CA MET A 155 -13.05 -12.63 -2.68
C MET A 155 -12.66 -13.60 -1.55
N ALA A 156 -11.38 -13.95 -1.45
CA ALA A 156 -10.86 -14.80 -0.37
C ALA A 156 -11.01 -14.11 1.00
N VAL A 157 -10.73 -12.81 1.08
CA VAL A 157 -10.94 -12.03 2.32
C VAL A 157 -12.38 -12.11 2.81
N ILE A 158 -13.36 -11.94 1.91
CA ILE A 158 -14.79 -12.04 2.28
C ILE A 158 -15.14 -13.46 2.75
N GLU A 159 -14.56 -14.47 2.15
CA GLU A 159 -14.83 -15.88 2.47
C GLU A 159 -14.31 -16.26 3.85
N GLU A 160 -13.14 -15.76 4.22
CA GLU A 160 -12.47 -16.06 5.49
C GLU A 160 -12.90 -15.11 6.64
N SER A 161 -13.43 -13.93 6.33
CA SER A 161 -13.83 -12.95 7.33
C SER A 161 -15.24 -13.20 7.85
N LYS A 162 -15.44 -13.08 9.17
CA LYS A 162 -16.79 -13.05 9.79
C LYS A 162 -17.50 -11.73 9.46
N THR A 163 -16.73 -10.64 9.40
CA THR A 163 -17.19 -9.30 9.04
C THR A 163 -16.42 -8.81 7.82
N SER A 164 -17.16 -8.40 6.79
CA SER A 164 -16.54 -7.85 5.59
C SER A 164 -16.01 -6.45 5.83
N PRO A 165 -14.96 -6.03 5.09
CA PRO A 165 -14.51 -4.65 5.15
C PRO A 165 -15.65 -3.69 4.78
N LYS A 166 -15.63 -2.48 5.36
CA LYS A 166 -16.59 -1.43 5.00
C LYS A 166 -16.22 -0.77 3.68
N HIS A 167 -14.92 -0.61 3.45
CA HIS A 167 -14.39 0.05 2.27
C HIS A 167 -13.07 -0.58 1.81
N VAL A 168 -12.94 -0.74 0.51
CA VAL A 168 -11.70 -1.14 -0.17
C VAL A 168 -11.30 -0.03 -1.13
N MET A 169 -10.05 0.41 -1.06
CA MET A 169 -9.45 1.36 -1.99
C MET A 169 -8.33 0.69 -2.76
N LEU A 170 -8.49 0.58 -4.06
CA LEU A 170 -7.45 0.09 -4.96
C LEU A 170 -6.40 1.17 -5.16
N GLY A 171 -5.13 0.82 -5.02
CA GLY A 171 -4.03 1.76 -5.12
C GLY A 171 -2.87 1.23 -5.96
N HIS A 172 -1.78 1.97 -5.99
CA HIS A 172 -0.55 1.64 -6.71
C HIS A 172 -0.77 1.26 -8.19
N LEU A 173 -1.66 2.02 -8.85
CA LEU A 173 -2.04 1.77 -10.24
C LEU A 173 -0.93 2.22 -11.20
N SER A 174 -0.60 1.38 -12.17
CA SER A 174 0.32 1.74 -13.26
C SER A 174 -0.26 2.88 -14.10
N SER A 175 0.49 3.95 -14.23
CA SER A 175 0.09 5.11 -15.07
C SER A 175 -0.04 4.79 -16.58
N HIS A 176 0.51 3.67 -17.03
CA HIS A 176 0.53 3.25 -18.44
C HIS A 176 -0.34 2.04 -18.73
N ARG A 177 -0.68 1.24 -17.69
CA ARG A 177 -1.35 -0.06 -17.86
C ARG A 177 -2.57 -0.21 -16.97
N ASN A 178 -3.04 0.90 -16.41
CA ASN A 178 -4.26 0.94 -15.60
C ASN A 178 -4.87 2.35 -15.58
N THR A 179 -6.09 2.41 -15.11
CA THR A 179 -6.78 3.64 -14.71
C THR A 179 -7.64 3.35 -13.47
N PRO A 180 -7.97 4.35 -12.63
CA PRO A 180 -8.88 4.14 -11.51
C PRO A 180 -10.21 3.51 -11.93
N ARG A 181 -10.76 3.95 -13.06
CA ARG A 181 -12.01 3.40 -13.61
C ARG A 181 -11.87 1.94 -14.01
N LEU A 182 -10.79 1.58 -14.70
CA LEU A 182 -10.57 0.22 -15.18
C LEU A 182 -10.34 -0.75 -14.03
N ALA A 183 -9.53 -0.37 -13.02
CA ALA A 183 -9.31 -1.20 -11.84
C ALA A 183 -10.62 -1.53 -11.12
N VAL A 184 -11.47 -0.51 -10.86
CA VAL A 184 -12.78 -0.71 -10.24
C VAL A 184 -13.69 -1.57 -11.12
N GLN A 185 -13.71 -1.33 -12.43
CA GLN A 185 -14.55 -2.07 -13.38
C GLN A 185 -14.14 -3.54 -13.43
N GLU A 186 -12.87 -3.86 -13.56
CA GLU A 186 -12.37 -5.24 -13.64
C GLU A 186 -12.63 -6.01 -12.35
N THR A 187 -12.36 -5.39 -11.18
CA THR A 187 -12.68 -5.99 -9.89
C THR A 187 -14.18 -6.28 -9.78
N THR A 188 -15.04 -5.32 -10.12
CA THR A 188 -16.50 -5.50 -10.09
C THR A 188 -16.96 -6.63 -11.02
N GLN A 189 -16.43 -6.68 -12.24
CA GLN A 189 -16.76 -7.74 -13.20
C GLN A 189 -16.24 -9.11 -12.75
N ALA A 190 -15.09 -9.18 -12.07
CA ALA A 190 -14.59 -10.45 -11.52
C ALA A 190 -15.56 -11.01 -10.47
N PHE A 191 -16.06 -10.17 -9.55
CA PHE A 191 -17.09 -10.56 -8.59
C PHE A 191 -18.37 -11.04 -9.26
N GLN A 192 -18.85 -10.31 -10.28
CA GLN A 192 -20.06 -10.69 -11.04
C GLN A 192 -19.88 -12.04 -11.75
N ARG A 193 -18.73 -12.26 -12.42
CA ARG A 193 -18.42 -13.54 -13.08
C ARG A 193 -18.36 -14.71 -12.12
N ALA A 194 -17.87 -14.47 -10.90
CA ALA A 194 -17.84 -15.46 -9.83
C ALA A 194 -19.21 -15.68 -9.16
N GLY A 195 -20.26 -14.95 -9.55
CA GLY A 195 -21.58 -14.99 -8.89
C GLY A 195 -21.55 -14.52 -7.43
N ARG A 196 -20.56 -13.71 -7.06
CA ARG A 196 -20.35 -13.23 -5.69
C ARG A 196 -20.83 -11.79 -5.53
N ARG A 197 -21.47 -11.53 -4.39
CA ARG A 197 -21.81 -10.16 -3.99
C ARG A 197 -20.55 -9.48 -3.42
N MET A 198 -20.37 -8.22 -3.73
CA MET A 198 -19.35 -7.36 -3.13
C MET A 198 -19.99 -6.56 -1.98
N PRO A 199 -19.67 -6.89 -0.71
CA PRO A 199 -20.36 -6.32 0.46
C PRO A 199 -19.75 -5.02 0.97
N PHE A 200 -18.78 -4.45 0.28
CA PHE A 200 -18.05 -3.24 0.65
C PHE A 200 -18.16 -2.16 -0.43
N ALA A 201 -17.88 -0.92 -0.03
CA ALA A 201 -17.65 0.16 -1.00
C ALA A 201 -16.27 -0.04 -1.67
N LEU A 202 -16.24 0.02 -3.01
CA LEU A 202 -15.00 -0.10 -3.79
C LEU A 202 -14.69 1.23 -4.46
N THR A 203 -13.49 1.73 -4.23
CA THR A 203 -12.94 2.91 -4.90
C THR A 203 -11.53 2.63 -5.40
N ALA A 204 -10.97 3.55 -6.18
CA ALA A 204 -9.56 3.53 -6.53
C ALA A 204 -8.94 4.90 -6.25
N ALA A 205 -7.72 4.89 -5.72
CA ALA A 205 -6.98 6.10 -5.43
C ALA A 205 -6.69 6.88 -6.72
N PRO A 206 -6.92 8.19 -6.74
CA PRO A 206 -6.52 9.03 -7.87
C PRO A 206 -5.00 9.08 -8.03
N LEU A 207 -4.52 9.12 -9.27
CA LEU A 207 -3.06 9.15 -9.55
C LEU A 207 -2.39 10.48 -9.19
N LYS A 208 -3.12 11.59 -9.16
CA LYS A 208 -2.55 12.96 -9.08
C LYS A 208 -3.25 13.89 -8.09
N SER A 209 -4.19 13.40 -7.34
CA SER A 209 -4.95 14.18 -6.36
C SER A 209 -5.22 13.35 -5.11
N PRO A 210 -5.51 13.97 -3.97
CA PRO A 210 -6.00 13.23 -2.80
C PRO A 210 -7.29 12.48 -3.13
N SER A 211 -7.49 11.32 -2.50
CA SER A 211 -8.77 10.62 -2.51
C SER A 211 -9.81 11.37 -1.68
N ALA A 212 -11.07 11.00 -1.84
CA ALA A 212 -12.09 11.40 -0.88
C ALA A 212 -11.78 10.81 0.51
N GLU A 213 -12.23 11.50 1.55
CA GLU A 213 -12.16 11.01 2.94
C GLU A 213 -13.01 9.75 3.10
N VAL A 214 -12.47 8.75 3.80
CA VAL A 214 -13.19 7.53 4.18
C VAL A 214 -13.36 7.54 5.70
N ARG A 215 -14.60 7.40 6.17
CA ARG A 215 -14.94 7.27 7.60
C ARG A 215 -15.26 5.83 7.93
N LEU A 216 -14.66 5.30 8.99
CA LEU A 216 -14.78 3.91 9.44
C LEU A 216 -15.62 3.78 10.71
#